data_a8177ae1a6a3ee0de3fbd7fe4bd6a8a3
#
_entry.id   a8177ae1a6a3ee0de3fbd7fe4bd6a8a3
#
_cell.length_a   1.000
_cell.length_b   1.000
_cell.length_c   1.000
_cell.angle_alpha   90.00
_cell.angle_beta   90.00
_cell.angle_gamma   90.00
#
_symmetry.space_group_name_H-M   'P 1'
#
loop_
_entity.id
_entity.type
_entity.pdbx_description
1 polymer ?
#
loop_
_entity_poly.entity_id
_entity_poly.type
_entity_poly.pdbx_seq_one_letter_code
_entity_poly.pdbx_strand_id
1 'polypeptide(L)'
;EVYKNSHLLGKRNDKILYYDCTNYFFEIEQEDGDRKYGKSKEHRPNPIIQMGMFMDGDGIPLAFFLFPGNANEQTSLKPLEEKILQDFGCTKFIYCSDAGLGSEKIKKLNHADERAFIVTQSIKKLNKDDKAWALDKTGFKRVSDNLPVDLSKISDDDMGLYYKDAPYTPHTLQQRLIITYSPKYA
;
A
#
# COMPACT_ATOMS: atom_id res chain seq x y z
N GLU A 1 19.85 -14.02 -6.37
CA GLU A 1 20.68 -13.90 -7.59
C GLU A 1 20.03 -12.93 -8.59
N VAL A 2 18.75 -13.09 -9.00
CA VAL A 2 18.04 -12.22 -9.96
C VAL A 2 18.08 -10.76 -9.52
N TYR A 3 17.75 -10.44 -8.26
CA TYR A 3 17.82 -9.08 -7.73
C TYR A 3 19.23 -8.48 -7.84
N LYS A 4 20.25 -9.22 -7.41
CA LYS A 4 21.66 -8.75 -7.50
C LYS A 4 22.07 -8.49 -8.95
N ASN A 5 21.69 -9.37 -9.87
CA ASN A 5 22.01 -9.21 -11.28
C ASN A 5 21.24 -8.06 -11.96
N SER A 6 20.03 -7.72 -11.45
CA SER A 6 19.27 -6.60 -12.00
C SER A 6 19.96 -5.25 -11.84
N HIS A 7 20.84 -5.09 -10.85
CA HIS A 7 21.66 -3.87 -10.68
C HIS A 7 22.70 -3.69 -11.78
N LEU A 8 23.04 -4.75 -12.52
CA LEU A 8 23.92 -4.66 -13.68
C LEU A 8 23.20 -4.05 -14.90
N LEU A 9 21.87 -4.16 -14.94
CA LEU A 9 21.04 -3.63 -16.03
C LEU A 9 20.63 -2.18 -15.81
N GLY A 10 20.64 -1.70 -14.57
CA GLY A 10 20.26 -0.34 -14.23
C GLY A 10 20.16 -0.10 -12.73
N LYS A 11 20.02 1.18 -12.37
CA LYS A 11 19.82 1.57 -10.96
C LYS A 11 18.42 1.20 -10.53
N ARG A 12 18.31 0.44 -9.42
CA ARG A 12 17.03 0.09 -8.80
C ARG A 12 16.57 1.20 -7.85
N ASN A 13 15.27 1.46 -7.82
CA ASN A 13 14.63 2.41 -6.91
C ASN A 13 14.07 1.68 -5.68
N ASP A 14 14.96 1.12 -4.88
CA ASP A 14 14.65 0.32 -3.69
C ASP A 14 14.36 1.14 -2.42
N LYS A 15 14.30 2.47 -2.55
CA LYS A 15 13.89 3.36 -1.45
C LYS A 15 12.39 3.39 -1.22
N ILE A 16 11.59 3.02 -2.22
CA ILE A 16 10.15 2.90 -2.14
C ILE A 16 9.80 1.47 -2.50
N LEU A 17 9.10 0.78 -1.60
CA LEU A 17 8.68 -0.60 -1.80
C LEU A 17 7.16 -0.69 -1.78
N TYR A 18 6.57 -1.06 -2.90
CA TYR A 18 5.15 -1.38 -2.99
C TYR A 18 4.92 -2.83 -2.63
N TYR A 19 3.95 -3.07 -1.75
CA TYR A 19 3.51 -4.41 -1.40
C TYR A 19 2.04 -4.59 -1.72
N ASP A 20 1.74 -5.65 -2.44
CA ASP A 20 0.37 -6.07 -2.72
C ASP A 20 0.25 -7.59 -2.71
N CYS A 21 -0.98 -8.08 -2.50
CA CYS A 21 -1.34 -9.47 -2.58
C CYS A 21 -2.28 -9.72 -3.76
N THR A 22 -2.08 -10.84 -4.41
CA THR A 22 -3.01 -11.37 -5.40
C THR A 22 -3.28 -12.84 -5.11
N ASN A 23 -4.20 -13.45 -5.85
CA ASN A 23 -4.43 -14.89 -5.78
C ASN A 23 -4.70 -15.47 -7.16
N TYR A 24 -4.42 -16.75 -7.28
CA TYR A 24 -4.64 -17.56 -8.48
C TYR A 24 -5.57 -18.71 -8.12
N PHE A 25 -6.62 -18.93 -8.88
CA PHE A 25 -7.50 -20.06 -8.71
C PHE A 25 -7.01 -21.27 -9.54
N PHE A 26 -7.42 -22.44 -9.12
CA PHE A 26 -7.12 -23.72 -9.80
C PHE A 26 -8.42 -24.42 -10.15
N GLU A 27 -8.54 -24.92 -11.36
CA GLU A 27 -9.72 -25.68 -11.83
C GLU A 27 -9.71 -27.11 -11.25
N ILE A 28 -9.74 -27.20 -9.92
CA ILE A 28 -9.84 -28.44 -9.15
C ILE A 28 -11.05 -28.36 -8.22
N GLU A 29 -11.64 -29.52 -7.90
CA GLU A 29 -12.83 -29.60 -7.05
C GLU A 29 -12.49 -29.79 -5.55
N GLN A 30 -11.27 -30.19 -5.22
CA GLN A 30 -10.86 -30.46 -3.86
C GLN A 30 -9.59 -29.70 -3.49
N GLU A 31 -9.51 -29.31 -2.24
CA GLU A 31 -8.30 -28.71 -1.68
C GLU A 31 -7.14 -29.71 -1.64
N ASP A 32 -5.94 -29.25 -1.97
CA ASP A 32 -4.71 -29.99 -1.76
C ASP A 32 -3.55 -29.05 -1.41
N GLY A 33 -2.64 -29.49 -0.55
CA GLY A 33 -1.47 -28.67 -0.15
C GLY A 33 -1.86 -27.24 0.21
N ASP A 34 -1.28 -26.26 -0.48
CA ASP A 34 -1.53 -24.82 -0.30
C ASP A 34 -2.74 -24.31 -1.11
N ARG A 35 -3.29 -25.14 -2.02
CA ARG A 35 -4.51 -24.80 -2.77
C ARG A 35 -5.72 -24.99 -1.86
N LYS A 36 -6.20 -23.89 -1.29
CA LYS A 36 -7.27 -23.86 -0.29
C LYS A 36 -8.42 -22.98 -0.75
N TYR A 37 -9.64 -23.30 -0.31
CA TYR A 37 -10.75 -22.39 -0.47
C TYR A 37 -10.52 -21.11 0.32
N GLY A 38 -10.70 -19.97 -0.33
CA GLY A 38 -10.47 -18.66 0.25
C GLY A 38 -11.20 -17.57 -0.50
N LYS A 39 -10.93 -16.31 -0.14
CA LYS A 39 -11.53 -15.17 -0.80
C LYS A 39 -10.87 -14.94 -2.16
N SER A 40 -11.44 -15.53 -3.22
CA SER A 40 -10.97 -15.29 -4.59
C SER A 40 -11.24 -13.83 -5.01
N LYS A 41 -10.25 -13.15 -5.57
CA LYS A 41 -10.39 -11.82 -6.17
C LYS A 41 -11.27 -11.84 -7.42
N GLU A 42 -11.32 -12.98 -8.11
CA GLU A 42 -12.18 -13.21 -9.29
C GLU A 42 -13.56 -13.79 -8.94
N HIS A 43 -13.87 -13.92 -7.64
CA HIS A 43 -15.13 -14.52 -7.16
C HIS A 43 -15.37 -15.96 -7.66
N ARG A 44 -14.29 -16.72 -7.89
CA ARG A 44 -14.36 -18.12 -8.29
C ARG A 44 -14.59 -19.03 -7.08
N PRO A 45 -15.37 -20.12 -7.24
CA PRO A 45 -15.62 -21.07 -6.16
C PRO A 45 -14.48 -22.09 -5.97
N ASN A 46 -13.43 -21.99 -6.73
CA ASN A 46 -12.32 -22.93 -6.77
C ASN A 46 -11.28 -22.67 -5.68
N PRO A 47 -10.49 -23.67 -5.27
CA PRO A 47 -9.32 -23.47 -4.45
C PRO A 47 -8.32 -22.48 -5.06
N ILE A 48 -7.70 -21.67 -4.21
CA ILE A 48 -6.75 -20.62 -4.59
C ILE A 48 -5.40 -20.80 -3.89
N ILE A 49 -4.37 -20.24 -4.46
CA ILE A 49 -3.11 -19.89 -3.79
C ILE A 49 -3.01 -18.37 -3.74
N GLN A 50 -2.53 -17.83 -2.64
CA GLN A 50 -2.25 -16.42 -2.51
C GLN A 50 -0.77 -16.13 -2.76
N MET A 51 -0.48 -14.97 -3.33
CA MET A 51 0.87 -14.47 -3.55
C MET A 51 0.99 -13.04 -3.02
N GLY A 52 1.92 -12.83 -2.10
CA GLY A 52 2.37 -11.49 -1.72
C GLY A 52 3.63 -11.13 -2.50
N MET A 53 3.72 -9.91 -2.99
CA MET A 53 4.85 -9.45 -3.80
C MET A 53 5.29 -8.05 -3.41
N PHE A 54 6.61 -7.88 -3.26
CA PHE A 54 7.26 -6.58 -3.21
C PHE A 54 7.75 -6.16 -4.59
N MET A 55 7.50 -4.90 -4.93
CA MET A 55 8.04 -4.21 -6.10
C MET A 55 8.79 -2.98 -5.64
N ASP A 56 9.81 -2.57 -6.39
CA ASP A 56 10.50 -1.30 -6.15
C ASP A 56 9.69 -0.10 -6.65
N GLY A 57 10.23 1.12 -6.46
CA GLY A 57 9.58 2.36 -6.85
C GLY A 57 9.32 2.52 -8.36
N ASP A 58 9.96 1.69 -9.18
CA ASP A 58 9.78 1.66 -10.64
C ASP A 58 8.83 0.53 -11.08
N GLY A 59 8.24 -0.20 -10.11
CA GLY A 59 7.32 -1.30 -10.35
C GLY A 59 7.99 -2.61 -10.75
N ILE A 60 9.30 -2.74 -10.53
CA ILE A 60 10.03 -3.97 -10.85
C ILE A 60 9.99 -4.92 -9.67
N PRO A 61 9.57 -6.19 -9.83
CA PRO A 61 9.52 -7.16 -8.75
C PRO A 61 10.86 -7.33 -8.04
N LEU A 62 10.80 -7.39 -6.70
CA LEU A 62 11.95 -7.67 -5.82
C LEU A 62 11.88 -9.08 -5.26
N ALA A 63 10.78 -9.41 -4.63
CA ALA A 63 10.57 -10.69 -4.00
C ALA A 63 9.08 -11.02 -3.94
N PHE A 64 8.75 -12.30 -3.95
CA PHE A 64 7.39 -12.79 -3.72
C PHE A 64 7.39 -13.99 -2.77
N PHE A 65 6.23 -14.25 -2.21
CA PHE A 65 5.98 -15.40 -1.37
C PHE A 65 4.60 -15.97 -1.68
N LEU A 66 4.53 -17.31 -1.80
CA LEU A 66 3.27 -18.03 -1.96
C LEU A 66 2.81 -18.57 -0.60
N PHE A 67 1.52 -18.49 -0.34
CA PHE A 67 0.94 -18.95 0.91
C PHE A 67 -0.47 -19.52 0.68
N PRO A 68 -0.99 -20.36 1.62
CA PRO A 68 -2.26 -21.03 1.44
C PRO A 68 -3.42 -20.09 1.14
N GLY A 69 -4.34 -20.53 0.30
CA GLY A 69 -5.48 -19.73 -0.15
C GLY A 69 -6.40 -19.23 0.95
N ASN A 70 -6.45 -19.90 2.11
CA ASN A 70 -7.23 -19.52 3.29
C ASN A 70 -6.45 -18.67 4.31
N ALA A 71 -5.18 -18.37 4.04
CA ALA A 71 -4.37 -17.54 4.94
C ALA A 71 -4.78 -16.06 4.88
N ASN A 72 -4.52 -15.34 5.98
CA ASN A 72 -4.72 -13.89 6.01
C ASN A 72 -3.56 -13.20 5.28
N GLU A 73 -3.87 -12.35 4.30
CA GLU A 73 -2.88 -11.60 3.51
C GLU A 73 -1.88 -10.81 4.38
N GLN A 74 -2.29 -10.30 5.52
CA GLN A 74 -1.41 -9.57 6.44
C GLN A 74 -0.33 -10.46 7.07
N THR A 75 -0.54 -11.77 7.16
CA THR A 75 0.45 -12.70 7.74
C THR A 75 1.61 -12.98 6.81
N SER A 76 1.44 -12.79 5.50
CA SER A 76 2.48 -13.02 4.50
C SER A 76 3.52 -11.89 4.45
N LEU A 77 3.17 -10.69 4.90
CA LEU A 77 4.05 -9.53 4.81
C LEU A 77 5.33 -9.70 5.62
N LYS A 78 5.22 -10.09 6.90
CA LYS A 78 6.36 -10.13 7.81
C LYS A 78 7.48 -11.07 7.32
N PRO A 79 7.21 -12.33 6.95
CA PRO A 79 8.26 -13.22 6.42
C PRO A 79 8.93 -12.69 5.16
N LEU A 80 8.17 -12.05 4.28
CA LEU A 80 8.69 -11.50 3.04
C LEU A 80 9.52 -10.23 3.28
N GLU A 81 9.10 -9.39 4.23
CA GLU A 81 9.85 -8.20 4.64
C GLU A 81 11.19 -8.59 5.31
N GLU A 82 11.17 -9.58 6.20
CA GLU A 82 12.41 -10.13 6.81
C GLU A 82 13.38 -10.63 5.73
N LYS A 83 12.87 -11.28 4.69
CA LYS A 83 13.65 -11.70 3.53
C LYS A 83 14.28 -10.53 2.78
N ILE A 84 13.54 -9.44 2.57
CA ILE A 84 14.06 -8.23 1.91
C ILE A 84 15.17 -7.59 2.74
N LEU A 85 15.00 -7.51 4.05
CA LEU A 85 15.99 -6.95 4.96
C LEU A 85 17.28 -7.80 4.97
N GLN A 86 17.15 -9.12 5.06
CA GLN A 86 18.27 -10.05 5.20
C GLN A 86 18.99 -10.34 3.87
N ASP A 87 18.23 -10.69 2.83
CA ASP A 87 18.79 -11.18 1.58
C ASP A 87 19.22 -10.05 0.63
N PHE A 88 18.54 -8.91 0.71
CA PHE A 88 18.78 -7.78 -0.20
C PHE A 88 19.46 -6.58 0.44
N GLY A 89 19.52 -6.54 1.77
CA GLY A 89 20.14 -5.45 2.52
C GLY A 89 19.35 -4.12 2.40
N CYS A 90 18.08 -4.17 2.00
CA CYS A 90 17.20 -3.02 1.92
C CYS A 90 16.72 -2.65 3.32
N THR A 91 17.51 -1.87 4.06
CA THR A 91 17.18 -1.49 5.45
C THR A 91 16.46 -0.16 5.57
N LYS A 92 16.50 0.68 4.53
CA LYS A 92 15.93 2.04 4.50
C LYS A 92 14.96 2.14 3.34
N PHE A 93 13.67 2.06 3.62
CA PHE A 93 12.65 2.18 2.58
C PHE A 93 11.34 2.76 3.11
N ILE A 94 10.52 3.21 2.20
CA ILE A 94 9.13 3.61 2.44
C ILE A 94 8.24 2.45 1.99
N TYR A 95 7.57 1.81 2.94
CA TYR A 95 6.56 0.79 2.67
C TYR A 95 5.28 1.43 2.13
N CYS A 96 4.82 0.98 0.98
CA CYS A 96 3.59 1.46 0.36
C CYS A 96 2.62 0.29 0.14
N SER A 97 1.37 0.44 0.61
CA SER A 97 0.33 -0.57 0.41
C SER A 97 -1.08 0.02 0.40
N ASP A 98 -2.04 -0.82 0.05
CA ASP A 98 -3.46 -0.48 0.14
C ASP A 98 -4.00 -0.53 1.58
N ALA A 99 -5.29 -0.19 1.75
CA ALA A 99 -5.95 -0.14 3.06
C ALA A 99 -6.15 -1.54 3.71
N GLY A 100 -6.15 -2.61 2.92
CA GLY A 100 -6.25 -3.99 3.39
C GLY A 100 -5.00 -4.44 4.14
N LEU A 101 -3.87 -3.90 3.74
CA LEU A 101 -2.52 -4.23 4.25
C LEU A 101 -1.98 -3.16 5.21
N GLY A 102 -2.83 -2.26 5.70
CA GLY A 102 -2.48 -1.12 6.57
C GLY A 102 -2.88 -1.29 8.04
N SER A 103 -2.82 -2.49 8.61
CA SER A 103 -3.10 -2.67 10.05
C SER A 103 -2.09 -1.93 10.93
N GLU A 104 -2.50 -1.58 12.16
CA GLU A 104 -1.61 -0.88 13.11
C GLU A 104 -0.31 -1.66 13.36
N LYS A 105 -0.39 -2.99 13.41
CA LYS A 105 0.78 -3.87 13.57
C LYS A 105 1.76 -3.71 12.41
N ILE A 106 1.28 -3.67 11.17
CA ILE A 106 2.10 -3.46 9.97
C ILE A 106 2.70 -2.06 9.97
N LYS A 107 1.91 -1.03 10.31
CA LYS A 107 2.41 0.35 10.41
C LYS A 107 3.52 0.48 11.45
N LYS A 108 3.36 -0.14 12.63
CA LYS A 108 4.39 -0.15 13.68
C LYS A 108 5.66 -0.87 13.23
N LEU A 109 5.54 -2.00 12.52
CA LEU A 109 6.67 -2.72 11.96
C LEU A 109 7.44 -1.85 10.97
N ASN A 110 6.74 -1.11 10.11
CA ASN A 110 7.31 -0.23 9.09
C ASN A 110 7.58 1.21 9.55
N HIS A 111 7.48 1.48 10.84
CA HIS A 111 7.89 2.75 11.47
C HIS A 111 9.16 2.56 12.33
N ALA A 112 9.72 1.37 12.35
CA ALA A 112 10.94 1.06 13.09
C ALA A 112 12.19 1.40 12.28
N ASP A 113 13.29 1.74 12.97
CA ASP A 113 14.59 2.06 12.39
C ASP A 113 14.51 3.25 11.40
N GLU A 114 15.04 3.08 10.20
CA GLU A 114 15.03 4.11 9.15
C GLU A 114 13.94 3.88 8.10
N ARG A 115 12.86 3.18 8.46
CA ARG A 115 11.72 2.90 7.60
C ARG A 115 10.57 3.88 7.86
N ALA A 116 9.76 4.07 6.85
CA ALA A 116 8.52 4.81 6.91
C ALA A 116 7.42 4.06 6.14
N PHE A 117 6.17 4.49 6.27
CA PHE A 117 5.07 3.87 5.54
C PHE A 117 4.14 4.92 4.89
N ILE A 118 3.56 4.54 3.78
CA ILE A 118 2.42 5.20 3.14
C ILE A 118 1.36 4.13 2.89
N VAL A 119 0.21 4.27 3.54
CA VAL A 119 -0.89 3.30 3.44
C VAL A 119 -2.17 4.04 3.16
N THR A 120 -2.94 3.57 2.18
CA THR A 120 -4.24 4.18 1.91
C THR A 120 -5.18 4.02 3.10
N GLN A 121 -5.93 5.09 3.41
CA GLN A 121 -6.89 5.12 4.49
C GLN A 121 -8.31 5.28 3.94
N SER A 122 -9.21 4.36 4.27
CA SER A 122 -10.61 4.50 3.88
C SER A 122 -11.27 5.66 4.64
N ILE A 123 -11.80 6.64 3.93
CA ILE A 123 -12.56 7.76 4.50
C ILE A 123 -13.76 7.26 5.31
N LYS A 124 -14.39 6.15 4.90
CA LYS A 124 -15.52 5.54 5.62
C LYS A 124 -15.15 5.07 7.04
N LYS A 125 -13.87 4.72 7.26
CA LYS A 125 -13.34 4.23 8.55
C LYS A 125 -12.77 5.33 9.44
N LEU A 126 -12.72 6.58 8.98
CA LEU A 126 -12.34 7.71 9.81
C LEU A 126 -13.42 7.99 10.88
N ASN A 127 -13.00 8.53 12.02
CA ASN A 127 -13.95 9.06 13.01
C ASN A 127 -14.71 10.26 12.43
N LYS A 128 -15.70 10.77 13.16
CA LYS A 128 -16.61 11.83 12.67
C LYS A 128 -15.86 13.13 12.33
N ASP A 129 -14.94 13.52 13.19
CA ASP A 129 -14.23 14.80 13.07
C ASP A 129 -13.17 14.74 11.94
N ASP A 130 -12.36 13.69 11.90
CA ASP A 130 -11.40 13.45 10.83
C ASP A 130 -12.09 13.31 9.46
N LYS A 131 -13.27 12.68 9.43
CA LYS A 131 -14.07 12.55 8.21
C LYS A 131 -14.62 13.90 7.75
N ALA A 132 -15.15 14.71 8.67
CA ALA A 132 -15.64 16.04 8.36
C ALA A 132 -14.50 16.93 7.82
N TRP A 133 -13.35 16.90 8.48
CA TRP A 133 -12.15 17.58 8.01
C TRP A 133 -11.70 17.08 6.64
N ALA A 134 -11.67 15.77 6.41
CA ALA A 134 -11.23 15.19 5.14
C ALA A 134 -12.11 15.63 3.95
N LEU A 135 -13.42 15.76 4.17
CA LEU A 135 -14.40 16.13 3.14
C LEU A 135 -14.59 17.66 2.99
N ASP A 136 -14.08 18.46 3.90
CA ASP A 136 -14.10 19.91 3.77
C ASP A 136 -13.24 20.35 2.56
N LYS A 137 -13.79 21.21 1.71
CA LYS A 137 -13.14 21.72 0.49
C LYS A 137 -12.09 22.79 0.73
N THR A 138 -11.94 23.24 1.97
CA THR A 138 -10.95 24.27 2.35
C THR A 138 -9.63 23.68 2.84
N GLY A 139 -8.59 24.51 2.92
CA GLY A 139 -7.27 24.14 3.44
C GLY A 139 -6.42 23.32 2.49
N PHE A 140 -6.83 23.14 1.25
CA PHE A 140 -6.03 22.47 0.22
C PHE A 140 -4.89 23.37 -0.30
N LYS A 141 -3.85 22.73 -0.77
CA LYS A 141 -2.72 23.34 -1.49
C LYS A 141 -2.52 22.62 -2.82
N ARG A 142 -2.08 23.35 -3.82
CA ARG A 142 -1.68 22.75 -5.09
C ARG A 142 -0.33 22.06 -4.94
N VAL A 143 -0.20 20.83 -5.46
CA VAL A 143 1.05 20.06 -5.33
C VAL A 143 2.23 20.71 -6.06
N SER A 144 2.01 21.39 -7.18
CA SER A 144 3.10 21.94 -8.02
C SER A 144 3.84 23.13 -7.38
N ASP A 145 3.15 23.94 -6.56
CA ASP A 145 3.68 25.21 -6.05
C ASP A 145 3.38 25.49 -4.57
N ASN A 146 2.65 24.56 -3.93
CA ASN A 146 2.19 24.67 -2.53
C ASN A 146 1.29 25.90 -2.23
N LEU A 147 0.72 26.53 -3.25
CA LEU A 147 -0.19 27.66 -3.03
C LEU A 147 -1.52 27.16 -2.47
N PRO A 148 -2.08 27.89 -1.48
CA PRO A 148 -3.38 27.56 -0.91
C PRO A 148 -4.49 27.74 -1.95
N VAL A 149 -5.42 26.79 -1.96
CA VAL A 149 -6.52 26.73 -2.93
C VAL A 149 -7.81 26.35 -2.22
N ASP A 150 -8.90 26.97 -2.63
CA ASP A 150 -10.27 26.58 -2.27
C ASP A 150 -10.84 25.71 -3.40
N LEU A 151 -11.10 24.43 -3.12
CA LEU A 151 -11.60 23.49 -4.12
C LEU A 151 -12.97 23.87 -4.70
N SER A 152 -13.76 24.69 -3.98
CA SER A 152 -15.05 25.16 -4.52
C SER A 152 -14.91 26.11 -5.70
N LYS A 153 -13.72 26.66 -5.94
CA LYS A 153 -13.40 27.62 -7.00
C LYS A 153 -12.65 27.00 -8.18
N ILE A 154 -12.37 25.69 -8.12
CA ILE A 154 -11.66 24.98 -9.16
C ILE A 154 -12.67 24.52 -10.21
N SER A 155 -12.31 24.67 -11.49
CA SER A 155 -13.07 24.13 -12.62
C SER A 155 -12.97 22.61 -12.68
N ASP A 156 -14.03 21.94 -13.14
CA ASP A 156 -14.05 20.49 -13.37
C ASP A 156 -13.04 20.06 -14.46
N ASP A 157 -12.66 20.98 -15.35
CA ASP A 157 -11.63 20.74 -16.39
C ASP A 157 -10.18 20.91 -15.88
N ASP A 158 -10.01 21.30 -14.63
CA ASP A 158 -8.68 21.48 -14.06
C ASP A 158 -7.95 20.14 -13.90
N MET A 159 -6.71 20.05 -14.37
CA MET A 159 -5.88 18.85 -14.34
C MET A 159 -4.92 18.82 -13.13
N GLY A 160 -5.07 19.75 -12.19
CA GLY A 160 -4.23 19.88 -11.02
C GLY A 160 -4.39 18.73 -10.02
N LEU A 161 -3.37 18.57 -9.21
CA LEU A 161 -3.39 17.71 -8.03
C LEU A 161 -3.28 18.60 -6.79
N TYR A 162 -4.19 18.40 -5.86
CA TYR A 162 -4.31 19.18 -4.63
C TYR A 162 -4.21 18.26 -3.43
N TYR A 163 -3.67 18.78 -2.33
CA TYR A 163 -3.57 18.03 -1.09
C TYR A 163 -3.80 18.90 0.13
N LYS A 164 -4.19 18.28 1.20
CA LYS A 164 -4.09 18.83 2.57
C LYS A 164 -3.65 17.72 3.52
N ASP A 165 -3.06 18.10 4.64
CA ASP A 165 -2.58 17.15 5.62
C ASP A 165 -2.78 17.66 7.06
N ALA A 166 -2.91 16.71 7.98
CA ALA A 166 -3.03 16.99 9.41
C ALA A 166 -2.34 15.89 10.24
N PRO A 167 -1.92 16.18 11.47
CA PRO A 167 -1.55 15.15 12.43
C PRO A 167 -2.70 14.17 12.64
N TYR A 168 -2.38 12.88 12.71
CA TYR A 168 -3.35 11.80 12.83
C TYR A 168 -2.84 10.73 13.79
N THR A 169 -3.53 10.52 14.89
CA THR A 169 -3.14 9.56 15.92
C THR A 169 -4.36 8.71 16.31
N PRO A 170 -4.81 7.78 15.44
CA PRO A 170 -6.02 6.99 15.69
C PRO A 170 -5.88 6.05 16.89
N HIS A 171 -4.66 5.66 17.22
CA HIS A 171 -4.33 4.80 18.36
C HIS A 171 -3.10 5.35 19.08
N THR A 172 -1.95 4.68 18.98
CA THR A 172 -0.70 5.06 19.66
C THR A 172 0.36 5.62 18.74
N LEU A 173 0.27 5.35 17.44
CA LEU A 173 1.27 5.75 16.46
C LEU A 173 0.94 7.12 15.87
N GLN A 174 1.85 8.07 16.04
CA GLN A 174 1.75 9.38 15.40
C GLN A 174 1.96 9.25 13.90
N GLN A 175 1.02 9.77 13.12
CA GLN A 175 0.99 9.70 11.67
C GLN A 175 0.60 11.07 11.10
N ARG A 176 0.64 11.20 9.79
CA ARG A 176 -0.01 12.29 9.04
C ARG A 176 -1.10 11.70 8.16
N LEU A 177 -2.30 12.26 8.25
CA LEU A 177 -3.38 11.99 7.32
C LEU A 177 -3.25 12.96 6.16
N ILE A 178 -3.08 12.44 4.95
CA ILE A 178 -2.95 13.23 3.73
C ILE A 178 -4.18 12.96 2.88
N ILE A 179 -4.90 14.01 2.51
CA ILE A 179 -6.03 13.94 1.59
C ILE A 179 -5.58 14.54 0.27
N THR A 180 -5.76 13.79 -0.80
CA THR A 180 -5.52 14.26 -2.16
C THR A 180 -6.83 14.44 -2.91
N TYR A 181 -6.87 15.44 -3.79
CA TYR A 181 -8.00 15.70 -4.69
C TYR A 181 -7.49 16.01 -6.09
N SER A 182 -8.15 15.44 -7.09
CA SER A 182 -7.95 15.79 -8.49
C SER A 182 -9.31 15.77 -9.19
N PRO A 183 -9.69 16.83 -9.91
CA PRO A 183 -10.95 16.86 -10.67
C PRO A 183 -11.09 15.69 -11.64
N LYS A 184 -9.99 15.23 -12.23
CA LYS A 184 -9.96 14.07 -13.15
C LYS A 184 -10.54 12.79 -12.54
N TYR A 185 -10.52 12.64 -11.21
CA TYR A 185 -10.94 11.42 -10.49
C TYR A 185 -12.07 11.69 -9.47
N ALA A 186 -12.71 12.86 -9.56
CA ALA A 186 -13.78 13.29 -8.66
C ALA A 186 -15.16 12.76 -9.11
#